data_a4185213d92689c7d556943286179183
#
_entry.id   a4185213d92689c7d556943286179183
#
_cell.length_a   1.000
_cell.length_b   1.000
_cell.length_c   1.000
_cell.angle_alpha   90.00
_cell.angle_beta   90.00
_cell.angle_gamma   90.00
#
_symmetry.space_group_name_H-M   'P 1'
#
loop_
_entity.id
_entity.type
_entity.pdbx_description
1 polymer ?
#
loop_
_entity_poly.entity_id
_entity_poly.type
_entity_poly.pdbx_seq_one_letter_code
_entity_poly.pdbx_strand_id
1 'polypeptide(L)'
;MDIGKKLRDARNAAKLTQESAAESLGVSRQTVSNWETGKTYPDIVSVIRMSDLYSVSLDCLLKEEKTVSNDLNYLNYLEESTNVVKSRRRLGKLVLVAAYLVIWAVSVAFFWLAVSGSDAGAYAVLVIWGAIPLTTFVISLLLGANGYWGRRKWWAVPILALMYTLIPFLTFTLANAASTGVSAGDIAVNLDDLITLPIGAAVSAAGLAIGTGVEKLRERKLKRKNNTLTQESTKSQE
;
A
#
# COMPACT_ATOMS: atom_id res chain seq x y z
N MET A 1 -33.02 -8.75 16.10
CA MET A 1 -33.55 -7.86 15.01
C MET A 1 -32.46 -7.68 13.97
N ASP A 2 -32.79 -7.77 12.70
CA ASP A 2 -31.81 -7.79 11.61
C ASP A 2 -31.37 -6.36 11.28
N ILE A 3 -30.08 -6.05 11.28
CA ILE A 3 -29.52 -4.75 10.94
C ILE A 3 -29.95 -4.33 9.52
N GLY A 4 -30.07 -5.29 8.60
CA GLY A 4 -30.54 -5.05 7.25
C GLY A 4 -31.95 -4.47 7.22
N LYS A 5 -32.82 -4.95 8.09
CA LYS A 5 -34.17 -4.38 8.24
C LYS A 5 -34.14 -2.94 8.74
N LYS A 6 -33.29 -2.63 9.73
CA LYS A 6 -33.15 -1.25 10.24
C LYS A 6 -32.61 -0.29 9.19
N LEU A 7 -31.63 -0.74 8.41
CA LEU A 7 -31.09 0.06 7.30
C LEU A 7 -32.18 0.36 6.27
N ARG A 8 -32.99 -0.65 5.91
CA ARG A 8 -34.14 -0.49 5.00
C ARG A 8 -35.17 0.47 5.56
N ASP A 9 -35.55 0.30 6.84
CA ASP A 9 -36.57 1.13 7.49
C ASP A 9 -36.09 2.60 7.59
N ALA A 10 -34.82 2.83 7.93
CA ALA A 10 -34.22 4.17 7.97
C ALA A 10 -34.17 4.82 6.58
N ARG A 11 -33.78 4.09 5.54
CA ARG A 11 -33.80 4.59 4.16
C ARG A 11 -35.23 4.94 3.71
N ASN A 12 -36.19 4.07 4.01
CA ASN A 12 -37.60 4.32 3.65
C ASN A 12 -38.17 5.55 4.39
N ALA A 13 -37.81 5.73 5.68
CA ALA A 13 -38.17 6.92 6.44
C ALA A 13 -37.57 8.19 5.83
N ALA A 14 -36.33 8.11 5.32
CA ALA A 14 -35.70 9.19 4.56
C ALA A 14 -36.27 9.36 3.13
N LYS A 15 -37.28 8.57 2.72
CA LYS A 15 -37.90 8.58 1.39
C LYS A 15 -36.93 8.37 0.22
N LEU A 16 -35.85 7.65 0.46
CA LEU A 16 -34.82 7.34 -0.56
C LEU A 16 -35.05 5.97 -1.20
N THR A 17 -34.85 5.89 -2.52
CA THR A 17 -34.77 4.60 -3.22
C THR A 17 -33.44 3.91 -2.95
N GLN A 18 -33.33 2.59 -3.16
CA GLN A 18 -32.05 1.89 -3.09
C GLN A 18 -31.02 2.46 -4.08
N GLU A 19 -31.47 2.92 -5.24
CA GLU A 19 -30.63 3.53 -6.28
C GLU A 19 -30.04 4.85 -5.78
N SER A 20 -30.91 5.77 -5.29
CA SER A 20 -30.48 7.07 -4.78
C SER A 20 -29.57 6.95 -3.56
N ALA A 21 -29.87 6.02 -2.64
CA ALA A 21 -28.99 5.74 -1.51
C ALA A 21 -27.62 5.20 -1.95
N ALA A 22 -27.60 4.30 -2.93
CA ALA A 22 -26.37 3.72 -3.47
C ALA A 22 -25.48 4.79 -4.14
N GLU A 23 -26.07 5.68 -4.92
CA GLU A 23 -25.40 6.81 -5.55
C GLU A 23 -24.78 7.75 -4.51
N SER A 24 -25.55 8.14 -3.49
CA SER A 24 -25.10 9.01 -2.41
C SER A 24 -23.96 8.38 -1.58
N LEU A 25 -24.00 7.06 -1.38
CA LEU A 25 -22.99 6.30 -0.64
C LEU A 25 -21.76 5.95 -1.49
N GLY A 26 -21.84 6.10 -2.82
CA GLY A 26 -20.77 5.74 -3.75
C GLY A 26 -20.58 4.23 -3.91
N VAL A 27 -21.66 3.45 -3.79
CA VAL A 27 -21.67 1.99 -3.93
C VAL A 27 -22.67 1.56 -5.01
N SER A 28 -22.71 0.27 -5.35
CA SER A 28 -23.72 -0.25 -6.28
C SER A 28 -25.09 -0.44 -5.58
N ARG A 29 -26.19 -0.32 -6.34
CA ARG A 29 -27.53 -0.66 -5.83
C ARG A 29 -27.59 -2.09 -5.26
N GLN A 30 -26.89 -3.02 -5.91
CA GLN A 30 -26.79 -4.41 -5.45
C GLN A 30 -26.14 -4.50 -4.05
N THR A 31 -25.15 -3.68 -3.76
CA THR A 31 -24.50 -3.61 -2.45
C THR A 31 -25.48 -3.18 -1.37
N VAL A 32 -26.25 -2.11 -1.61
CA VAL A 32 -27.31 -1.66 -0.68
C VAL A 32 -28.35 -2.74 -0.47
N SER A 33 -28.80 -3.39 -1.53
CA SER A 33 -29.77 -4.50 -1.45
C SER A 33 -29.22 -5.67 -0.63
N ASN A 34 -27.94 -6.02 -0.78
CA ASN A 34 -27.31 -7.09 0.00
C ASN A 34 -27.21 -6.74 1.49
N TRP A 35 -26.95 -5.47 1.83
CA TRP A 35 -26.95 -5.01 3.22
C TRP A 35 -28.33 -5.07 3.84
N GLU A 36 -29.36 -4.61 3.11
CA GLU A 36 -30.75 -4.60 3.58
C GLU A 36 -31.36 -6.02 3.70
N THR A 37 -30.84 -6.98 2.95
CA THR A 37 -31.26 -8.39 3.01
C THR A 37 -30.39 -9.24 3.93
N GLY A 38 -29.36 -8.66 4.57
CA GLY A 38 -28.48 -9.37 5.49
C GLY A 38 -27.49 -10.34 4.81
N LYS A 39 -27.37 -10.31 3.48
CA LYS A 39 -26.40 -11.14 2.75
C LYS A 39 -24.95 -10.70 2.99
N THR A 40 -24.74 -9.40 3.15
CA THR A 40 -23.47 -8.80 3.53
C THR A 40 -23.72 -7.67 4.51
N TYR A 41 -22.67 -7.25 5.24
CA TYR A 41 -22.76 -6.12 6.16
C TYR A 41 -21.99 -4.92 5.58
N PRO A 42 -22.46 -3.67 5.83
CA PRO A 42 -21.71 -2.48 5.49
C PRO A 42 -20.48 -2.34 6.38
N ASP A 43 -19.42 -1.69 5.88
CA ASP A 43 -18.30 -1.29 6.71
C ASP A 43 -18.67 -0.08 7.61
N ILE A 44 -17.82 0.20 8.60
CA ILE A 44 -18.09 1.27 9.57
C ILE A 44 -18.23 2.64 8.91
N VAL A 45 -17.46 2.90 7.84
CA VAL A 45 -17.51 4.17 7.11
C VAL A 45 -18.85 4.31 6.39
N SER A 46 -19.34 3.23 5.78
CA SER A 46 -20.64 3.18 5.13
C SER A 46 -21.78 3.37 6.13
N VAL A 47 -21.68 2.79 7.32
CA VAL A 47 -22.72 2.98 8.37
C VAL A 47 -22.75 4.43 8.87
N ILE A 48 -21.60 5.07 9.06
CA ILE A 48 -21.52 6.49 9.42
C ILE A 48 -22.20 7.35 8.33
N ARG A 49 -21.87 7.11 7.06
CA ARG A 49 -22.48 7.84 5.94
C ARG A 49 -23.99 7.60 5.84
N MET A 50 -24.47 6.38 6.12
CA MET A 50 -25.90 6.08 6.17
C MET A 50 -26.59 6.80 7.32
N SER A 51 -25.95 6.90 8.49
CA SER A 51 -26.44 7.66 9.63
C SER A 51 -26.69 9.12 9.25
N ASP A 52 -25.71 9.74 8.58
CA ASP A 52 -25.81 11.11 8.08
C ASP A 52 -26.88 11.24 6.98
N LEU A 53 -26.85 10.35 5.97
CA LEU A 53 -27.75 10.36 4.82
C LEU A 53 -29.23 10.16 5.20
N TYR A 54 -29.49 9.25 6.15
CA TYR A 54 -30.85 8.92 6.60
C TYR A 54 -31.31 9.79 7.77
N SER A 55 -30.46 10.71 8.26
CA SER A 55 -30.72 11.57 9.43
C SER A 55 -31.15 10.79 10.67
N VAL A 56 -30.51 9.64 10.90
CA VAL A 56 -30.73 8.78 12.07
C VAL A 56 -29.42 8.63 12.85
N SER A 57 -29.51 8.51 14.18
CA SER A 57 -28.32 8.31 14.99
C SER A 57 -27.69 6.94 14.73
N LEU A 58 -26.36 6.85 14.82
CA LEU A 58 -25.62 5.58 14.76
C LEU A 58 -26.15 4.58 15.79
N ASP A 59 -26.53 5.06 16.98
CA ASP A 59 -27.14 4.25 18.03
C ASP A 59 -28.46 3.61 17.57
N CYS A 60 -29.27 4.34 16.82
CA CYS A 60 -30.54 3.83 16.29
C CYS A 60 -30.30 2.72 15.25
N LEU A 61 -29.27 2.85 14.43
CA LEU A 61 -28.92 1.84 13.43
C LEU A 61 -28.26 0.60 14.08
N LEU A 62 -27.47 0.79 15.13
CA LEU A 62 -26.60 -0.27 15.71
C LEU A 62 -27.18 -0.93 16.96
N LYS A 63 -27.93 -0.21 17.82
CA LYS A 63 -28.47 -0.79 19.08
C LYS A 63 -29.82 -1.43 18.87
N GLU A 64 -29.97 -2.66 19.33
CA GLU A 64 -31.29 -3.27 19.56
C GLU A 64 -31.82 -2.84 20.94
N GLU A 65 -33.12 -2.61 20.99
CA GLU A 65 -33.82 -2.40 22.25
C GLU A 65 -33.88 -3.68 23.11
N LYS A 66 -32.84 -4.32 23.47
CA LYS A 66 -32.68 -5.54 24.29
C LYS A 66 -32.10 -6.72 23.51
N THR A 67 -30.79 -6.78 23.39
CA THR A 67 -29.96 -7.96 23.74
C THR A 67 -28.47 -7.67 23.42
N VAL A 68 -27.66 -7.68 24.45
CA VAL A 68 -26.19 -7.48 24.46
C VAL A 68 -25.42 -8.43 23.52
N SER A 69 -26.03 -9.52 23.10
CA SER A 69 -25.36 -10.55 22.28
C SER A 69 -25.23 -10.21 20.77
N ASN A 70 -26.13 -9.40 20.21
CA ASN A 70 -26.07 -9.05 18.79
C ASN A 70 -25.11 -7.88 18.52
N ASP A 71 -24.96 -6.96 19.49
CA ASP A 71 -23.98 -5.88 19.40
C ASP A 71 -22.56 -6.41 19.38
N LEU A 72 -22.26 -7.47 20.16
CA LEU A 72 -20.97 -8.16 20.16
C LEU A 72 -20.64 -8.80 18.81
N ASN A 73 -21.61 -9.41 18.14
CA ASN A 73 -21.41 -10.03 16.83
C ASN A 73 -21.13 -8.96 15.74
N TYR A 74 -21.82 -7.81 15.79
CA TYR A 74 -21.58 -6.72 14.85
C TYR A 74 -20.24 -6.04 15.09
N LEU A 75 -19.88 -5.78 16.34
CA LEU A 75 -18.57 -5.23 16.70
C LEU A 75 -17.44 -6.17 16.29
N ASN A 76 -17.59 -7.47 16.50
CA ASN A 76 -16.63 -8.50 16.05
C ASN A 76 -16.50 -8.48 14.52
N TYR A 77 -17.60 -8.36 13.77
CA TYR A 77 -17.56 -8.26 12.31
C TYR A 77 -16.86 -6.97 11.84
N LEU A 78 -17.10 -5.83 12.49
CA LEU A 78 -16.41 -4.57 12.19
C LEU A 78 -14.91 -4.67 12.49
N GLU A 79 -14.55 -5.33 13.58
CA GLU A 79 -13.16 -5.60 13.94
C GLU A 79 -12.50 -6.54 12.92
N GLU A 80 -13.18 -7.61 12.52
CA GLU A 80 -12.70 -8.54 11.50
C GLU A 80 -12.51 -7.86 10.14
N SER A 81 -13.48 -7.05 9.69
CA SER A 81 -13.37 -6.29 8.43
C SER A 81 -12.21 -5.29 8.46
N THR A 82 -12.01 -4.62 9.59
CA THR A 82 -10.89 -3.70 9.81
C THR A 82 -9.55 -4.44 9.82
N ASN A 83 -9.51 -5.64 10.41
CA ASN A 83 -8.32 -6.49 10.46
C ASN A 83 -7.95 -7.04 9.08
N VAL A 84 -8.94 -7.38 8.24
CA VAL A 84 -8.71 -7.79 6.84
C VAL A 84 -8.05 -6.67 6.04
N VAL A 85 -8.51 -5.43 6.15
CA VAL A 85 -7.90 -4.28 5.47
C VAL A 85 -6.48 -4.01 5.96
N LYS A 86 -6.25 -4.07 7.28
CA LYS A 86 -4.90 -3.94 7.88
C LYS A 86 -3.98 -5.06 7.42
N SER A 87 -4.49 -6.29 7.36
CA SER A 87 -3.74 -7.47 6.91
C SER A 87 -3.32 -7.34 5.44
N ARG A 88 -4.22 -6.93 4.54
CA ARG A 88 -3.90 -6.69 3.12
C ARG A 88 -2.82 -5.61 2.95
N ARG A 89 -2.86 -4.54 3.74
CA ARG A 89 -1.81 -3.51 3.72
C ARG A 89 -0.47 -4.03 4.24
N ARG A 90 -0.46 -4.88 5.27
CA ARG A 90 0.77 -5.54 5.76
C ARG A 90 1.34 -6.48 4.71
N LEU A 91 0.49 -7.30 4.10
CA LEU A 91 0.90 -8.23 3.04
C LEU A 91 1.51 -7.50 1.84
N GLY A 92 0.88 -6.40 1.38
CA GLY A 92 1.43 -5.61 0.27
C GLY A 92 2.83 -5.06 0.55
N LYS A 93 3.11 -4.62 1.79
CA LYS A 93 4.45 -4.20 2.20
C LYS A 93 5.47 -5.35 2.15
N LEU A 94 5.08 -6.51 2.71
CA LEU A 94 5.96 -7.68 2.74
C LEU A 94 6.26 -8.20 1.33
N VAL A 95 5.26 -8.22 0.44
CA VAL A 95 5.43 -8.63 -0.96
C VAL A 95 6.41 -7.73 -1.69
N LEU A 96 6.32 -6.39 -1.52
CA LEU A 96 7.25 -5.45 -2.15
C LEU A 96 8.69 -5.64 -1.66
N VAL A 97 8.88 -5.78 -0.34
CA VAL A 97 10.21 -6.03 0.24
C VAL A 97 10.75 -7.37 -0.21
N ALA A 98 9.95 -8.43 -0.17
CA ALA A 98 10.36 -9.76 -0.60
C ALA A 98 10.72 -9.79 -2.08
N ALA A 99 9.92 -9.16 -2.95
CA ALA A 99 10.22 -9.07 -4.38
C ALA A 99 11.57 -8.38 -4.65
N TYR A 100 11.86 -7.27 -3.96
CA TYR A 100 13.14 -6.61 -4.07
C TYR A 100 14.30 -7.51 -3.64
N LEU A 101 14.17 -8.16 -2.48
CA LEU A 101 15.19 -9.05 -1.94
C LEU A 101 15.44 -10.28 -2.85
N VAL A 102 14.38 -10.82 -3.45
CA VAL A 102 14.50 -11.93 -4.41
C VAL A 102 15.26 -11.49 -5.66
N ILE A 103 14.88 -10.34 -6.27
CA ILE A 103 15.57 -9.82 -7.45
C ILE A 103 17.05 -9.55 -7.13
N TRP A 104 17.31 -8.95 -5.97
CA TRP A 104 18.66 -8.67 -5.49
C TRP A 104 19.49 -9.95 -5.31
N ALA A 105 18.95 -10.95 -4.61
CA ALA A 105 19.63 -12.22 -4.37
C ALA A 105 19.86 -13.01 -5.66
N VAL A 106 18.86 -13.04 -6.56
CA VAL A 106 19.00 -13.69 -7.88
C VAL A 106 20.09 -12.99 -8.70
N SER A 107 20.19 -11.67 -8.66
CA SER A 107 21.23 -10.94 -9.38
C SER A 107 22.64 -11.33 -8.89
N VAL A 108 22.84 -11.41 -7.57
CA VAL A 108 24.13 -11.86 -7.00
C VAL A 108 24.40 -13.32 -7.34
N ALA A 109 23.42 -14.21 -7.18
CA ALA A 109 23.57 -15.63 -7.50
C ALA A 109 23.86 -15.86 -8.99
N PHE A 110 23.22 -15.10 -9.88
CA PHE A 110 23.47 -15.18 -11.33
C PHE A 110 24.94 -14.85 -11.67
N PHE A 111 25.53 -13.84 -11.02
CA PHE A 111 26.94 -13.53 -11.21
C PHE A 111 27.84 -14.73 -10.90
N TRP A 112 27.65 -15.36 -9.75
CA TRP A 112 28.51 -16.47 -9.30
C TRP A 112 28.27 -17.78 -10.06
N LEU A 113 27.08 -18.00 -10.62
CA LEU A 113 26.70 -19.24 -11.29
C LEU A 113 26.88 -19.21 -12.81
N ALA A 114 26.70 -18.05 -13.44
CA ALA A 114 26.56 -17.96 -14.87
C ALA A 114 27.54 -16.98 -15.55
N VAL A 115 28.17 -16.05 -14.81
CA VAL A 115 29.03 -15.03 -15.41
C VAL A 115 30.46 -15.56 -15.48
N SER A 116 31.02 -15.66 -16.71
CA SER A 116 32.42 -15.91 -16.94
C SER A 116 33.20 -14.58 -16.96
N GLY A 117 34.55 -14.67 -16.87
CA GLY A 117 35.38 -13.46 -16.87
C GLY A 117 35.18 -12.55 -18.08
N SER A 118 34.85 -13.12 -19.26
CA SER A 118 34.56 -12.38 -20.49
C SER A 118 33.23 -11.62 -20.42
N ASP A 119 32.27 -12.10 -19.64
CA ASP A 119 30.90 -11.59 -19.61
C ASP A 119 30.67 -10.63 -18.43
N ALA A 120 31.66 -10.45 -17.56
CA ALA A 120 31.61 -9.62 -16.39
C ALA A 120 31.26 -8.16 -16.70
N GLY A 121 31.77 -7.62 -17.83
CA GLY A 121 31.44 -6.28 -18.30
C GLY A 121 29.96 -6.14 -18.72
N ALA A 122 29.43 -7.12 -19.43
CA ALA A 122 28.03 -7.15 -19.83
C ALA A 122 27.11 -7.25 -18.59
N TYR A 123 27.47 -8.07 -17.62
CA TYR A 123 26.75 -8.12 -16.34
C TYR A 123 26.74 -6.77 -15.63
N ALA A 124 27.88 -6.08 -15.54
CA ALA A 124 27.97 -4.78 -14.91
C ALA A 124 27.01 -3.78 -15.56
N VAL A 125 27.00 -3.68 -16.89
CA VAL A 125 26.15 -2.74 -17.63
C VAL A 125 24.68 -3.10 -17.50
N LEU A 126 24.30 -4.36 -17.71
CA LEU A 126 22.90 -4.76 -17.75
C LEU A 126 22.28 -4.86 -16.35
N VAL A 127 23.01 -5.38 -15.37
CA VAL A 127 22.47 -5.65 -14.04
C VAL A 127 22.74 -4.47 -13.10
N ILE A 128 24.00 -4.07 -12.91
CA ILE A 128 24.36 -3.05 -11.92
C ILE A 128 23.88 -1.65 -12.38
N TRP A 129 24.08 -1.31 -13.65
CA TRP A 129 23.71 0.00 -14.17
C TRP A 129 22.32 0.06 -14.80
N GLY A 130 21.69 -1.09 -15.10
CA GLY A 130 20.35 -1.19 -15.71
C GLY A 130 19.27 -1.71 -14.75
N ALA A 131 19.28 -3.02 -14.51
CA ALA A 131 18.17 -3.70 -13.82
C ALA A 131 18.01 -3.26 -12.36
N ILE A 132 19.08 -3.13 -11.59
CA ILE A 132 19.02 -2.80 -10.17
C ILE A 132 18.58 -1.35 -9.92
N PRO A 133 19.12 -0.31 -10.59
CA PRO A 133 18.59 1.04 -10.46
C PRO A 133 17.12 1.13 -10.84
N LEU A 134 16.70 0.46 -11.92
CA LEU A 134 15.31 0.44 -12.35
C LEU A 134 14.40 -0.19 -11.29
N THR A 135 14.77 -1.36 -10.75
CA THR A 135 14.00 -2.02 -9.70
C THR A 135 13.97 -1.21 -8.41
N THR A 136 15.08 -0.59 -8.01
CA THR A 136 15.17 0.31 -6.86
C THR A 136 14.26 1.52 -7.04
N PHE A 137 14.24 2.11 -8.23
CA PHE A 137 13.34 3.22 -8.56
C PHE A 137 11.86 2.81 -8.47
N VAL A 138 11.49 1.68 -9.10
CA VAL A 138 10.10 1.19 -9.11
C VAL A 138 9.64 0.86 -7.69
N ILE A 139 10.45 0.17 -6.89
CA ILE A 139 10.11 -0.18 -5.51
C ILE A 139 9.95 1.08 -4.65
N SER A 140 10.88 2.04 -4.74
CA SER A 140 10.79 3.30 -3.98
C SER A 140 9.57 4.14 -4.40
N LEU A 141 9.24 4.17 -5.69
CA LEU A 141 8.04 4.80 -6.23
C LEU A 141 6.76 4.16 -5.66
N LEU A 142 6.67 2.84 -5.66
CA LEU A 142 5.53 2.11 -5.10
C LEU A 142 5.41 2.30 -3.59
N LEU A 143 6.52 2.35 -2.85
CA LEU A 143 6.53 2.66 -1.42
C LEU A 143 6.00 4.08 -1.16
N GLY A 144 6.38 5.04 -1.98
CA GLY A 144 5.89 6.42 -1.92
C GLY A 144 4.41 6.52 -2.23
N ALA A 145 3.97 5.95 -3.36
CA ALA A 145 2.61 6.07 -3.88
C ALA A 145 1.54 5.41 -2.99
N ASN A 146 1.89 4.33 -2.29
CA ASN A 146 0.97 3.63 -1.38
C ASN A 146 0.98 4.19 0.05
N GLY A 147 1.80 5.21 0.36
CA GLY A 147 1.86 5.85 1.67
C GLY A 147 2.28 4.89 2.79
N TYR A 148 3.02 3.82 2.46
CA TYR A 148 3.49 2.87 3.45
C TYR A 148 4.45 3.57 4.43
N TRP A 149 4.29 3.30 5.73
CA TRP A 149 5.12 3.81 6.82
C TRP A 149 5.06 5.34 7.08
N GLY A 150 4.18 6.12 6.45
CA GLY A 150 4.04 7.56 6.71
C GLY A 150 5.38 8.31 6.62
N ARG A 151 5.75 9.09 7.66
CA ARG A 151 7.03 9.84 7.69
C ARG A 151 8.26 8.92 7.69
N ARG A 152 8.14 7.67 8.20
CA ARG A 152 9.27 6.71 8.27
C ARG A 152 9.66 6.12 6.90
N LYS A 153 8.88 6.36 5.86
CA LYS A 153 9.20 5.89 4.49
C LYS A 153 10.57 6.40 3.98
N TRP A 154 11.04 7.54 4.47
CA TRP A 154 12.34 8.09 4.08
C TRP A 154 13.53 7.26 4.54
N TRP A 155 13.37 6.40 5.54
CA TRP A 155 14.39 5.42 5.94
C TRP A 155 14.65 4.35 4.88
N ALA A 156 13.74 4.20 3.91
CA ALA A 156 13.97 3.32 2.77
C ALA A 156 15.14 3.81 1.88
N VAL A 157 15.39 5.11 1.81
CA VAL A 157 16.46 5.69 0.96
C VAL A 157 17.85 5.16 1.36
N PRO A 158 18.33 5.30 2.60
CA PRO A 158 19.64 4.78 2.99
C PRO A 158 19.70 3.25 2.92
N ILE A 159 18.60 2.55 3.21
CA ILE A 159 18.57 1.08 3.14
C ILE A 159 18.73 0.60 1.68
N LEU A 160 17.98 1.18 0.75
CA LEU A 160 18.07 0.83 -0.68
C LEU A 160 19.43 1.24 -1.28
N ALA A 161 19.98 2.37 -0.87
CA ALA A 161 21.30 2.80 -1.28
C ALA A 161 22.37 1.82 -0.81
N LEU A 162 22.32 1.38 0.44
CA LEU A 162 23.23 0.37 0.98
C LEU A 162 23.10 -0.97 0.24
N MET A 163 21.87 -1.43 0.00
CA MET A 163 21.61 -2.66 -0.76
C MET A 163 22.14 -2.57 -2.19
N TYR A 164 22.06 -1.39 -2.82
CA TYR A 164 22.63 -1.16 -4.14
C TYR A 164 24.17 -1.27 -4.13
N THR A 165 24.83 -0.66 -3.15
CA THR A 165 26.30 -0.69 -3.00
C THR A 165 26.82 -2.10 -2.67
N LEU A 166 26.02 -2.92 -1.99
CA LEU A 166 26.43 -4.30 -1.67
C LEU A 166 26.57 -5.20 -2.91
N ILE A 167 25.92 -4.89 -4.04
CA ILE A 167 26.01 -5.74 -5.23
C ILE A 167 27.40 -5.75 -5.83
N PRO A 168 28.02 -4.62 -6.23
CA PRO A 168 29.38 -4.62 -6.75
C PRO A 168 30.39 -5.21 -5.74
N PHE A 169 30.21 -4.93 -4.45
CA PHE A 169 31.04 -5.52 -3.41
C PHE A 169 30.95 -7.05 -3.37
N LEU A 170 29.74 -7.62 -3.34
CA LEU A 170 29.50 -9.07 -3.27
C LEU A 170 29.80 -9.80 -4.58
N THR A 171 29.91 -9.09 -5.69
CA THR A 171 30.23 -9.68 -6.99
C THR A 171 31.69 -9.42 -7.34
N PHE A 172 32.04 -8.23 -7.79
CA PHE A 172 33.37 -7.91 -8.32
C PHE A 172 34.46 -7.89 -7.26
N THR A 173 34.23 -7.24 -6.11
CA THR A 173 35.27 -7.12 -5.07
C THR A 173 35.59 -8.48 -4.46
N LEU A 174 34.58 -9.30 -4.14
CA LEU A 174 34.78 -10.65 -3.63
C LEU A 174 35.36 -11.59 -4.68
N ALA A 175 34.97 -11.52 -5.94
CA ALA A 175 35.52 -12.32 -7.02
C ALA A 175 37.00 -12.00 -7.26
N ASN A 176 37.37 -10.71 -7.23
CA ASN A 176 38.76 -10.27 -7.34
C ASN A 176 39.59 -10.75 -6.14
N ALA A 177 39.08 -10.63 -4.93
CA ALA A 177 39.76 -11.15 -3.73
C ALA A 177 39.95 -12.65 -3.80
N ALA A 178 38.96 -13.42 -4.25
CA ALA A 178 39.04 -14.85 -4.44
C ALA A 178 40.11 -15.27 -5.48
N SER A 179 40.22 -14.50 -6.58
CA SER A 179 41.20 -14.76 -7.65
C SER A 179 42.63 -14.41 -7.25
N THR A 180 42.82 -13.40 -6.38
CA THR A 180 44.14 -12.92 -5.93
C THR A 180 44.61 -13.60 -4.65
N GLY A 181 43.80 -14.48 -4.04
CA GLY A 181 44.15 -15.19 -2.82
C GLY A 181 44.24 -14.31 -1.57
N VAL A 182 43.63 -13.13 -1.59
CA VAL A 182 43.59 -12.21 -0.45
C VAL A 182 42.78 -12.82 0.70
N SER A 183 43.32 -12.73 1.93
CA SER A 183 42.62 -13.22 3.12
C SER A 183 41.33 -12.48 3.36
N ALA A 184 40.28 -13.19 3.85
CA ALA A 184 38.98 -12.60 4.12
C ALA A 184 39.03 -11.37 5.09
N GLY A 185 40.07 -11.32 5.96
CA GLY A 185 40.28 -10.20 6.88
C GLY A 185 40.90 -8.96 6.22
N ASP A 186 41.47 -9.09 5.03
CA ASP A 186 42.14 -8.01 4.30
C ASP A 186 41.32 -7.45 3.14
N ILE A 187 40.07 -7.93 2.99
CA ILE A 187 39.15 -7.42 1.98
C ILE A 187 38.69 -6.03 2.39
N ALA A 188 39.30 -5.01 1.80
CA ALA A 188 38.90 -3.62 2.02
C ALA A 188 37.78 -3.21 1.06
N VAL A 189 36.82 -2.41 1.57
CA VAL A 189 35.85 -1.73 0.71
C VAL A 189 36.59 -0.67 -0.10
N ASN A 190 36.59 -0.80 -1.41
CA ASN A 190 37.24 0.15 -2.29
C ASN A 190 36.39 1.42 -2.45
N LEU A 191 37.06 2.55 -2.70
CA LEU A 191 36.38 3.83 -3.00
C LEU A 191 35.43 3.68 -4.20
N ASP A 192 35.76 2.85 -5.18
CA ASP A 192 34.93 2.57 -6.36
C ASP A 192 33.59 1.90 -6.00
N ASP A 193 33.57 1.04 -4.98
CA ASP A 193 32.34 0.45 -4.47
C ASP A 193 31.42 1.51 -3.83
N LEU A 194 31.99 2.53 -3.18
CA LEU A 194 31.28 3.60 -2.52
C LEU A 194 30.65 4.61 -3.49
N ILE A 195 31.13 4.73 -4.74
CA ILE A 195 30.55 5.60 -5.78
C ILE A 195 29.08 5.21 -6.06
N THR A 196 28.71 3.96 -5.90
CA THR A 196 27.34 3.49 -6.13
C THR A 196 26.38 3.93 -5.04
N LEU A 197 26.84 4.26 -3.84
CA LEU A 197 26.01 4.68 -2.71
C LEU A 197 25.21 5.97 -3.00
N PRO A 198 25.83 7.09 -3.43
CA PRO A 198 25.07 8.30 -3.77
C PRO A 198 24.14 8.11 -4.96
N ILE A 199 24.50 7.24 -5.91
CA ILE A 199 23.63 6.92 -7.05
C ILE A 199 22.38 6.18 -6.59
N GLY A 200 22.54 5.13 -5.77
CA GLY A 200 21.43 4.40 -5.15
C GLY A 200 20.54 5.30 -4.30
N ALA A 201 21.13 6.22 -3.53
CA ALA A 201 20.40 7.19 -2.75
C ALA A 201 19.60 8.16 -3.64
N ALA A 202 20.19 8.68 -4.71
CA ALA A 202 19.52 9.59 -5.64
C ALA A 202 18.35 8.90 -6.36
N VAL A 203 18.55 7.68 -6.86
CA VAL A 203 17.52 6.90 -7.56
C VAL A 203 16.36 6.57 -6.62
N SER A 204 16.65 6.10 -5.41
CA SER A 204 15.61 5.76 -4.43
C SER A 204 14.87 6.99 -3.90
N ALA A 205 15.57 8.11 -3.67
CA ALA A 205 14.97 9.39 -3.28
C ALA A 205 14.06 9.96 -4.36
N ALA A 206 14.48 9.92 -5.63
CA ALA A 206 13.66 10.35 -6.77
C ALA A 206 12.38 9.51 -6.89
N GLY A 207 12.48 8.19 -6.86
CA GLY A 207 11.32 7.31 -6.89
C GLY A 207 10.36 7.57 -5.73
N LEU A 208 10.88 7.72 -4.50
CA LEU A 208 10.08 7.99 -3.32
C LEU A 208 9.40 9.37 -3.39
N ALA A 209 10.10 10.41 -3.88
CA ALA A 209 9.55 11.75 -4.04
C ALA A 209 8.40 11.78 -5.05
N ILE A 210 8.58 11.15 -6.22
CA ILE A 210 7.54 11.02 -7.24
C ILE A 210 6.35 10.23 -6.68
N GLY A 211 6.58 9.09 -6.03
CA GLY A 211 5.54 8.29 -5.41
C GLY A 211 4.72 9.07 -4.37
N THR A 212 5.40 9.86 -3.51
CA THR A 212 4.68 10.72 -2.53
C THR A 212 3.89 11.84 -3.19
N GLY A 213 4.36 12.34 -4.34
CA GLY A 213 3.61 13.27 -5.17
C GLY A 213 2.30 12.67 -5.67
N VAL A 214 2.36 11.43 -6.18
CA VAL A 214 1.18 10.67 -6.64
C VAL A 214 0.19 10.44 -5.48
N GLU A 215 0.69 10.03 -4.30
CA GLU A 215 -0.13 9.89 -3.08
C GLU A 215 -0.91 11.17 -2.76
N LYS A 216 -0.19 12.31 -2.68
CA LYS A 216 -0.81 13.62 -2.39
C LYS A 216 -1.82 14.06 -3.45
N LEU A 217 -1.55 13.80 -4.72
CA LEU A 217 -2.48 14.11 -5.81
C LEU A 217 -3.76 13.27 -5.70
N ARG A 218 -3.63 11.99 -5.36
CA ARG A 218 -4.77 11.09 -5.14
C ARG A 218 -5.61 11.55 -3.96
N GLU A 219 -4.99 11.92 -2.85
CA GLU A 219 -5.70 12.47 -1.68
C GLU A 219 -6.43 13.78 -1.99
N ARG A 220 -5.78 14.69 -2.75
CA ARG A 220 -6.42 15.95 -3.17
C ARG A 220 -7.64 15.71 -4.06
N LYS A 221 -7.57 14.75 -4.99
CA LYS A 221 -8.71 14.37 -5.84
C LYS A 221 -9.86 13.82 -5.03
N LEU A 222 -9.57 12.96 -4.05
CA LEU A 222 -10.59 12.39 -3.15
C LEU A 222 -11.24 13.47 -2.29
N LYS A 223 -10.47 14.40 -1.71
CA LYS A 223 -11.01 15.52 -0.93
C LYS A 223 -11.89 16.43 -1.78
N ARG A 224 -11.48 16.75 -3.02
CA ARG A 224 -12.31 17.56 -3.94
C ARG A 224 -13.65 16.88 -4.23
N LYS A 225 -13.60 15.57 -4.57
CA LYS A 225 -14.82 14.80 -4.84
C LYS A 225 -15.76 14.78 -3.63
N ASN A 226 -15.23 14.57 -2.43
CA ASN A 226 -16.05 14.58 -1.21
C ASN A 226 -16.68 15.97 -0.94
N ASN A 227 -15.94 17.06 -1.13
CA ASN A 227 -16.47 18.41 -0.95
C ASN A 227 -17.57 18.75 -1.96
N THR A 228 -17.44 18.28 -3.21
CA THR A 228 -18.50 18.46 -4.24
C THR A 228 -19.77 17.74 -3.84
N LEU A 229 -19.68 16.49 -3.40
CA LEU A 229 -20.80 15.69 -2.93
C LEU A 229 -21.50 16.35 -1.71
N THR A 230 -20.70 16.90 -0.79
CA THR A 230 -21.27 17.62 0.38
C THR A 230 -22.00 18.89 -0.04
N GLN A 231 -21.48 19.66 -1.00
CA GLN A 231 -22.15 20.86 -1.50
C GLN A 231 -23.43 20.55 -2.28
N GLU A 232 -23.45 19.47 -3.06
CA GLU A 232 -24.64 19.01 -3.77
C GLU A 232 -25.73 18.55 -2.79
N SER A 233 -25.35 17.84 -1.72
CA SER A 233 -26.30 17.43 -0.68
C SER A 233 -26.89 18.60 0.08
N THR A 234 -26.13 19.67 0.32
CA THR A 234 -26.64 20.88 1.00
C THR A 234 -27.62 21.67 0.10
N LYS A 235 -27.30 21.78 -1.20
CA LYS A 235 -28.19 22.46 -2.18
C LYS A 235 -29.51 21.74 -2.45
N SER A 236 -29.58 20.44 -2.23
CA SER A 236 -30.81 19.66 -2.39
C SER A 236 -31.73 19.71 -1.15
N GLN A 237 -31.28 20.36 -0.07
CA GLN A 237 -32.04 20.55 1.18
C GLN A 237 -32.60 21.98 1.33
N GLU A 238 -32.15 22.93 0.49
CA GLU A 238 -32.76 24.25 0.31
C GLU A 238 -33.83 24.21 -0.78
#